data_ba7ba9e39171e2e28d2b7a2ee7d7d822
#
_entry.id   ba7ba9e39171e2e28d2b7a2ee7d7d822
#
_cell.length_a   1.000
_cell.length_b   1.000
_cell.length_c   1.000
_cell.angle_alpha   90.00
_cell.angle_beta   90.00
_cell.angle_gamma   90.00
#
_symmetry.space_group_name_H-M   'P 1'
#
loop_
_entity.id
_entity.type
_entity.pdbx_description
1 polymer ?
#
loop_
_entity_poly.entity_id
_entity_poly.type
_entity_poly.pdbx_seq_one_letter_code
_entity_poly.pdbx_strand_id
1 'polypeptide(L)'
;MVLYASGEDYLEAILVLQRKMGAVRSVDLARHMNFSKPSISNAVGLLKKGGFLEVDGNGSLLLTGLGREVAEQIYERHQFFTRQLIAAGVDEKLAEED
;
A
#
# COMPACT_ATOMS: atom_id res chain seq x y z
N MET A 1 15.46 14.86 -5.17
CA MET A 1 14.53 14.26 -6.11
C MET A 1 13.24 13.86 -5.39
N VAL A 2 12.12 14.18 -5.97
CA VAL A 2 10.84 13.82 -5.38
C VAL A 2 10.39 12.49 -5.97
N LEU A 3 10.12 11.52 -5.09
CA LEU A 3 9.60 10.22 -5.50
C LEU A 3 8.11 10.19 -5.18
N TYR A 4 7.32 9.90 -6.17
CA TYR A 4 5.88 9.77 -6.00
C TYR A 4 5.52 8.29 -5.96
N ALA A 5 4.77 7.90 -4.95
CA ALA A 5 4.24 6.56 -4.91
C ALA A 5 3.21 6.39 -6.03
N SER A 6 3.22 5.25 -6.69
CA SER A 6 2.20 4.91 -7.67
C SER A 6 0.91 4.49 -6.95
N GLY A 7 -0.20 4.44 -7.70
CA GLY A 7 -1.46 3.91 -7.16
C GLY A 7 -1.29 2.50 -6.59
N GLU A 8 -0.44 1.71 -7.22
CA GLU A 8 -0.14 0.34 -6.78
C GLU A 8 0.52 0.34 -5.39
N ASP A 9 1.44 1.27 -5.14
CA ASP A 9 2.11 1.38 -3.83
C ASP A 9 1.12 1.72 -2.73
N TYR A 10 0.15 2.61 -3.02
CA TYR A 10 -0.89 2.94 -2.06
C TYR A 10 -1.77 1.73 -1.75
N LEU A 11 -2.17 0.97 -2.78
CA LEU A 11 -3.01 -0.21 -2.59
C LEU A 11 -2.28 -1.28 -1.78
N GLU A 12 -1.01 -1.49 -2.04
CA GLU A 12 -0.21 -2.43 -1.26
C GLU A 12 -0.11 -1.99 0.19
N ALA A 13 0.14 -0.70 0.43
CA ALA A 13 0.24 -0.16 1.79
C ALA A 13 -1.05 -0.38 2.56
N ILE A 14 -2.20 -0.14 1.93
CA ILE A 14 -3.50 -0.38 2.55
C ILE A 14 -3.67 -1.85 2.91
N LEU A 15 -3.32 -2.76 2.01
CA LEU A 15 -3.40 -4.20 2.26
C LEU A 15 -2.54 -4.61 3.45
N VAL A 16 -1.29 -4.15 3.49
CA VAL A 16 -0.35 -4.46 4.57
C VAL A 16 -0.90 -3.95 5.91
N LEU A 17 -1.40 -2.71 5.93
CA LEU A 17 -1.95 -2.12 7.15
C LEU A 17 -3.21 -2.85 7.61
N GLN A 18 -4.08 -3.25 6.67
CA GLN A 18 -5.28 -4.03 7.04
C GLN A 18 -4.91 -5.35 7.71
N ARG A 19 -3.86 -6.00 7.24
CA ARG A 19 -3.40 -7.26 7.83
C ARG A 19 -2.80 -7.06 9.23
N LYS A 20 -2.24 -5.88 9.49
CA LYS A 20 -1.63 -5.58 10.78
C LYS A 20 -2.61 -5.06 11.81
N MET A 21 -3.53 -4.19 11.42
CA MET A 21 -4.35 -3.44 12.37
C MET A 21 -5.85 -3.53 12.12
N GLY A 22 -6.28 -4.18 11.06
CA GLY A 22 -7.68 -4.28 10.68
C GLY A 22 -8.16 -3.04 9.95
N ALA A 23 -8.99 -2.22 10.59
CA ALA A 23 -9.51 -1.00 9.95
C ALA A 23 -8.39 0.02 9.75
N VAL A 24 -8.30 0.58 8.54
CA VAL A 24 -7.26 1.54 8.15
C VAL A 24 -7.93 2.84 7.72
N ARG A 25 -7.46 3.95 8.27
CA ARG A 25 -7.93 5.28 7.88
C ARG A 25 -6.83 6.03 7.13
N SER A 26 -7.20 7.15 6.50
CA SER A 26 -6.24 7.98 5.77
C SER A 26 -5.07 8.42 6.64
N VAL A 27 -5.30 8.71 7.92
CA VAL A 27 -4.23 9.10 8.84
C VAL A 27 -3.21 7.98 9.05
N ASP A 28 -3.69 6.73 9.09
CA ASP A 28 -2.81 5.58 9.23
C ASP A 28 -1.95 5.40 7.99
N LEU A 29 -2.56 5.56 6.82
CA LEU A 29 -1.85 5.46 5.56
C LEU A 29 -0.82 6.58 5.42
N ALA A 30 -1.18 7.81 5.79
CA ALA A 30 -0.26 8.94 5.75
C ALA A 30 0.97 8.68 6.63
N ARG A 31 0.75 8.17 7.84
CA ARG A 31 1.82 7.86 8.78
C ARG A 31 2.72 6.73 8.25
N HIS A 32 2.11 5.68 7.72
CA HIS A 32 2.84 4.54 7.18
C HIS A 32 3.74 4.92 6.00
N MET A 33 3.22 5.77 5.11
CA MET A 33 3.94 6.17 3.91
C MET A 33 4.80 7.43 4.12
N ASN A 34 4.66 8.07 5.27
CA ASN A 34 5.36 9.32 5.58
C ASN A 34 5.03 10.43 4.58
N PHE A 35 3.75 10.54 4.23
CA PHE A 35 3.24 11.54 3.31
C PHE A 35 2.29 12.49 4.01
N SER A 36 2.10 13.68 3.45
CA SER A 36 1.18 14.67 4.00
C SER A 36 -0.27 14.23 3.82
N LYS A 37 -1.15 14.75 4.69
CA LYS A 37 -2.59 14.47 4.60
C LYS A 37 -3.18 14.88 3.25
N PRO A 38 -2.86 16.06 2.68
CA PRO A 38 -3.37 16.43 1.35
C PRO A 38 -2.95 15.45 0.26
N SER A 39 -1.71 14.97 0.29
CA SER A 39 -1.22 13.98 -0.69
C SER A 39 -2.01 12.70 -0.60
N ILE A 40 -2.26 12.22 0.62
CA ILE A 40 -3.04 11.00 0.85
C ILE A 40 -4.49 11.19 0.43
N SER A 41 -5.10 12.32 0.77
CA SER A 41 -6.49 12.60 0.38
C SER A 41 -6.66 12.61 -1.13
N ASN A 42 -5.70 13.19 -1.84
CA ASN A 42 -5.71 13.20 -3.30
C ASN A 42 -5.59 11.78 -3.86
N ALA A 43 -4.65 10.99 -3.33
CA ALA A 43 -4.46 9.61 -3.77
C ALA A 43 -5.70 8.76 -3.51
N VAL A 44 -6.29 8.89 -2.33
CA VAL A 44 -7.52 8.16 -1.96
C VAL A 44 -8.65 8.53 -2.91
N GLY A 45 -8.79 9.82 -3.22
CA GLY A 45 -9.80 10.29 -4.17
C GLY A 45 -9.64 9.68 -5.55
N LEU A 46 -8.42 9.62 -6.05
CA LEU A 46 -8.12 9.02 -7.36
C LEU A 46 -8.39 7.52 -7.38
N LEU A 47 -8.01 6.81 -6.31
CA LEU A 47 -8.25 5.37 -6.20
C LEU A 47 -9.74 5.04 -6.09
N LYS A 48 -10.51 5.88 -5.38
CA LYS A 48 -11.96 5.74 -5.33
C LYS A 48 -12.56 5.91 -6.71
N LYS A 49 -12.15 6.94 -7.41
CA LYS A 49 -12.65 7.25 -8.75
C LYS A 49 -12.34 6.12 -9.73
N GLY A 50 -11.21 5.48 -9.56
CA GLY A 50 -10.80 4.35 -10.41
C GLY A 50 -11.47 3.03 -10.06
N GLY A 51 -12.23 2.97 -8.97
CA GLY A 51 -12.91 1.74 -8.56
C GLY A 51 -12.06 0.77 -7.75
N PHE A 52 -10.90 1.22 -7.25
CA PHE A 52 -9.99 0.38 -6.47
C PHE A 52 -10.23 0.46 -4.97
N LEU A 53 -10.91 1.50 -4.52
CA LEU A 53 -11.03 1.81 -3.11
C LEU A 53 -12.41 2.39 -2.81
N GLU A 54 -12.91 2.07 -1.61
CA GLU A 54 -14.11 2.69 -1.05
C GLU A 54 -13.79 3.20 0.33
N VAL A 55 -14.59 4.14 0.82
CA VAL A 55 -14.46 4.67 2.18
C VAL A 55 -15.82 4.49 2.84
N ASP A 56 -15.83 3.83 4.01
CA ASP A 56 -17.08 3.60 4.74
C ASP A 56 -17.49 4.82 5.58
N GLY A 57 -18.61 4.68 6.29
CA GLY A 57 -19.15 5.77 7.12
C GLY A 57 -18.24 6.18 8.27
N ASN A 58 -17.29 5.34 8.67
CA ASN A 58 -16.33 5.60 9.73
C ASN A 58 -15.01 6.15 9.20
N GLY A 59 -14.90 6.35 7.91
CA GLY A 59 -13.67 6.82 7.28
C GLY A 59 -12.64 5.73 7.04
N SER A 60 -13.02 4.46 7.19
CA SER A 60 -12.12 3.34 6.93
C SER A 60 -11.96 3.12 5.43
N LEU A 61 -10.71 2.88 5.02
CA LEU A 61 -10.36 2.62 3.63
C LEU A 61 -10.59 1.13 3.35
N LEU A 62 -11.42 0.85 2.35
CA LEU A 62 -11.79 -0.52 1.99
C LEU A 62 -11.33 -0.80 0.57
N LEU A 63 -10.55 -1.85 0.40
CA LEU A 63 -10.17 -2.30 -0.94
C LEU A 63 -11.38 -2.96 -1.60
N THR A 64 -11.70 -2.53 -2.82
CA THR A 64 -12.70 -3.24 -3.63
C THR A 64 -12.09 -4.57 -4.09
N GLY A 65 -12.88 -5.43 -4.73
CA GLY A 65 -12.34 -6.67 -5.30
C GLY A 65 -11.19 -6.39 -6.25
N LEU A 66 -11.34 -5.37 -7.10
CA LEU A 66 -10.29 -4.96 -8.05
C LEU A 66 -9.07 -4.42 -7.31
N GLY A 67 -9.26 -3.56 -6.31
CA GLY A 67 -8.16 -3.01 -5.52
C GLY A 67 -7.39 -4.08 -4.77
N ARG A 68 -8.10 -5.05 -4.19
CA ARG A 68 -7.47 -6.16 -3.47
C ARG A 68 -6.65 -7.03 -4.41
N GLU A 69 -7.20 -7.34 -5.59
CA GLU A 69 -6.49 -8.13 -6.58
C GLU A 69 -5.17 -7.49 -6.97
N VAL A 70 -5.18 -6.19 -7.26
CA VAL A 70 -3.97 -5.45 -7.61
C VAL A 70 -2.99 -5.42 -6.43
N ALA A 71 -3.50 -5.12 -5.22
CA ALA A 71 -2.67 -5.05 -4.02
C ALA A 71 -1.98 -6.38 -3.73
N GLU A 72 -2.71 -7.48 -3.86
CA GLU A 72 -2.17 -8.82 -3.60
C GLU A 72 -1.11 -9.20 -4.63
N GLN A 73 -1.31 -8.87 -5.89
CA GLN A 73 -0.32 -9.12 -6.94
C GLN A 73 0.98 -8.37 -6.67
N ILE A 74 0.88 -7.12 -6.26
CA ILE A 74 2.06 -6.30 -5.94
C ILE A 74 2.76 -6.87 -4.70
N TYR A 75 2.00 -7.22 -3.67
CA TYR A 75 2.54 -7.79 -2.44
C TYR A 75 3.30 -9.09 -2.73
N GLU A 76 2.71 -9.99 -3.51
CA GLU A 76 3.32 -11.26 -3.88
C GLU A 76 4.60 -11.06 -4.70
N ARG A 77 4.58 -10.09 -5.61
CA ARG A 77 5.76 -9.75 -6.42
C ARG A 77 6.91 -9.30 -5.54
N HIS A 78 6.62 -8.43 -4.56
CA HIS A 78 7.63 -7.93 -3.63
C HIS A 78 8.18 -9.06 -2.73
N GLN A 79 7.30 -9.95 -2.27
CA GLN A 79 7.73 -11.09 -1.46
C GLN A 79 8.62 -12.04 -2.25
N PHE A 80 8.24 -12.33 -3.48
CA PHE A 80 9.04 -13.16 -4.38
C PHE A 80 10.42 -12.54 -4.60
N PHE A 81 10.47 -11.26 -4.88
CA PHE A 81 11.73 -10.54 -5.13
C PHE A 81 12.63 -10.56 -3.91
N THR A 82 12.07 -10.33 -2.74
CA THR A 82 12.80 -10.37 -1.47
C THR A 82 13.42 -11.76 -1.26
N ARG A 83 12.65 -12.81 -1.48
CA ARG A 83 13.15 -14.19 -1.34
C ARG A 83 14.29 -14.47 -2.32
N GLN A 84 14.19 -13.97 -3.55
CA GLN A 84 15.26 -14.13 -4.54
C GLN A 84 16.55 -13.44 -4.11
N LEU A 85 16.45 -12.26 -3.56
CA LEU A 85 17.60 -11.49 -3.06
C LEU A 85 18.28 -12.21 -1.90
N ILE A 86 17.50 -12.74 -0.97
CA ILE A 86 18.02 -13.52 0.16
C ILE A 86 18.73 -14.77 -0.33
N ALA A 87 18.14 -15.51 -1.27
CA ALA A 87 18.73 -16.70 -1.85
C ALA A 87 20.04 -16.42 -2.58
N ALA A 88 20.19 -15.22 -3.13
CA ALA A 88 21.41 -14.77 -3.80
C ALA A 88 22.50 -14.30 -2.84
N GLY A 89 22.25 -14.33 -1.52
CA GLY A 89 23.23 -13.95 -0.51
C GLY A 89 23.11 -12.50 -0.04
N VAL A 90 22.02 -11.81 -0.39
CA VAL A 90 21.75 -10.47 0.09
C VAL A 90 21.18 -10.54 1.51
N ASP A 91 21.61 -9.63 2.39
CA ASP A 91 21.12 -9.56 3.75
C ASP A 91 19.61 -9.29 3.74
N GLU A 92 18.85 -10.03 4.57
CA GLU A 92 17.40 -9.94 4.61
C GLU A 92 16.93 -8.53 4.95
N LYS A 93 17.56 -7.89 5.92
CA LYS A 93 17.21 -6.55 6.32
C LYS A 93 17.41 -5.55 5.18
N LEU A 94 18.51 -5.69 4.44
CA LEU A 94 18.80 -4.83 3.30
C LEU A 94 17.78 -5.04 2.19
N ALA A 95 17.40 -6.28 1.92
CA ALA A 95 16.41 -6.60 0.90
C ALA A 95 15.04 -6.01 1.23
N GLU A 96 14.67 -5.95 2.51
CA GLU A 96 13.38 -5.39 2.92
C GLU A 96 13.36 -3.86 2.91
N GLU A 97 14.50 -3.22 3.01
CA GLU A 97 14.59 -1.76 2.97
C GLU A 97 14.42 -1.18 1.57
N ASP A 98 14.60 -1.99 0.56
CA ASP A 98 14.38 -1.57 -0.81
C ASP A 98 12.90 -1.61 -1.18
#